data_410b067f24688dbf888c2c4b59d25214
#
_entry.id   410b067f24688dbf888c2c4b59d25214
#
_cell.length_a   1.000
_cell.length_b   1.000
_cell.length_c   1.000
_cell.angle_alpha   90.00
_cell.angle_beta   90.00
_cell.angle_gamma   90.00
#
_symmetry.space_group_name_H-M   'P 1'
#
loop_
_entity.id
_entity.type
_entity.pdbx_description
1 polymer ?
#
loop_
_entity_poly.entity_id
_entity_poly.type
_entity_poly.pdbx_seq_one_letter_code
_entity_poly.pdbx_strand_id
1 'polypeptide(L)'
;PCAVPIMMQGMVVGNKLDVDMQSLMAPFIYQNLDTWVNSKQYTTGQINALLGTNTTSELLTQKGMDRTSREVSLLYQAMTNNSILTYSWTPQAPVFMMHSIDDDVVPYENAARAKSKWKGANIQYSFGHFGGHAATCMLFILAVQTLLINEEAEENGNYDF
;
A
#
# COMPACT_ATOMS: atom_id res chain seq x y z
N PRO A 1 -3.69 -11.43 2.10
CA PRO A 1 -2.80 -12.03 3.12
C PRO A 1 -1.32 -11.94 2.76
N CYS A 2 -0.91 -12.14 1.46
CA CYS A 2 0.50 -12.10 1.04
C CYS A 2 1.21 -10.76 1.35
N ALA A 3 0.47 -9.68 1.50
CA ALA A 3 1.03 -8.38 1.86
C ALA A 3 1.78 -8.41 3.20
N VAL A 4 1.36 -9.25 4.16
CA VAL A 4 1.98 -9.32 5.49
C VAL A 4 3.44 -9.79 5.40
N PRO A 5 3.77 -11.00 4.90
CA PRO A 5 5.15 -11.44 4.80
C PRO A 5 5.99 -10.59 3.84
N ILE A 6 5.42 -10.12 2.73
CA ILE A 6 6.12 -9.26 1.77
C ILE A 6 6.52 -7.93 2.43
N MET A 7 5.59 -7.27 3.12
CA MET A 7 5.84 -6.00 3.78
C MET A 7 6.84 -6.14 4.92
N MET A 8 6.69 -7.16 5.80
CA MET A 8 7.61 -7.39 6.90
C MET A 8 9.03 -7.64 6.39
N GLN A 9 9.20 -8.51 5.39
CA GLN A 9 10.49 -8.78 4.77
C GLN A 9 11.08 -7.51 4.13
N GLY A 10 10.27 -6.75 3.40
CA GLY A 10 10.69 -5.50 2.79
C GLY A 10 11.16 -4.46 3.82
N MET A 11 10.46 -4.33 4.95
CA MET A 11 10.86 -3.43 6.04
C MET A 11 12.17 -3.86 6.69
N VAL A 12 12.34 -5.16 6.98
CA VAL A 12 13.57 -5.70 7.58
C VAL A 12 14.76 -5.47 6.67
N VAL A 13 14.66 -5.85 5.39
CA VAL A 13 15.78 -5.74 4.43
C VAL A 13 16.05 -4.27 4.10
N GLY A 14 15.03 -3.51 3.75
CA GLY A 14 15.17 -2.12 3.31
C GLY A 14 15.71 -1.18 4.39
N ASN A 15 15.38 -1.43 5.65
CA ASN A 15 15.83 -0.61 6.78
C ASN A 15 16.97 -1.27 7.57
N LYS A 16 17.48 -2.44 7.15
CA LYS A 16 18.55 -3.20 7.81
C LYS A 16 18.24 -3.45 9.28
N LEU A 17 16.99 -3.84 9.58
CA LEU A 17 16.55 -4.06 10.95
C LEU A 17 17.13 -5.36 11.52
N ASP A 18 17.57 -5.29 12.77
CA ASP A 18 17.93 -6.48 13.56
C ASP A 18 16.65 -7.13 14.13
N VAL A 19 15.94 -7.86 13.27
CA VAL A 19 14.67 -8.53 13.56
C VAL A 19 14.76 -10.00 13.17
N ASP A 20 14.50 -10.86 14.16
CA ASP A 20 14.36 -12.30 13.92
C ASP A 20 12.97 -12.61 13.36
N MET A 21 12.88 -12.68 12.03
CA MET A 21 11.65 -12.98 11.30
C MET A 21 11.08 -14.36 11.64
N GLN A 22 11.94 -15.34 11.98
CA GLN A 22 11.50 -16.68 12.38
C GLN A 22 10.64 -16.62 13.64
N SER A 23 10.97 -15.74 14.57
CA SER A 23 10.19 -15.58 15.80
C SER A 23 8.84 -14.90 15.60
N LEU A 24 8.63 -14.22 14.49
CA LEU A 24 7.42 -13.43 14.21
C LEU A 24 6.42 -14.13 13.28
N MET A 25 6.90 -14.95 12.36
CA MET A 25 6.07 -15.62 11.35
C MET A 25 5.71 -17.03 11.76
N ALA A 26 4.52 -17.48 11.35
CA ALA A 26 4.17 -18.90 11.46
C ALA A 26 5.25 -19.76 10.76
N PRO A 27 5.61 -20.93 11.32
CA PRO A 27 6.76 -21.72 10.82
C PRO A 27 6.67 -22.04 9.33
N PHE A 28 5.49 -22.36 8.81
CA PHE A 28 5.31 -22.69 7.39
C PHE A 28 5.51 -21.49 6.47
N ILE A 29 5.24 -20.26 6.95
CA ILE A 29 5.49 -19.02 6.20
C ILE A 29 7.00 -18.77 6.15
N TYR A 30 7.67 -18.81 7.32
CA TYR A 30 9.09 -18.53 7.41
C TYR A 30 9.93 -19.52 6.58
N GLN A 31 9.62 -20.82 6.64
CA GLN A 31 10.32 -21.86 5.88
C GLN A 31 10.24 -21.67 4.37
N ASN A 32 9.19 -21.01 3.88
CA ASN A 32 8.96 -20.78 2.46
C ASN A 32 9.20 -19.32 2.02
N LEU A 33 9.65 -18.45 2.93
CA LEU A 33 9.81 -17.02 2.65
C LEU A 33 10.77 -16.78 1.48
N ASP A 34 11.88 -17.48 1.42
CA ASP A 34 12.87 -17.37 0.32
C ASP A 34 12.29 -17.84 -1.01
N THR A 35 11.55 -18.94 -0.99
CA THR A 35 10.95 -19.50 -2.22
C THR A 35 9.80 -18.64 -2.72
N TRP A 36 8.89 -18.24 -1.84
CA TRP A 36 7.65 -17.57 -2.24
C TRP A 36 7.82 -16.06 -2.44
N VAL A 37 8.64 -15.41 -1.61
CA VAL A 37 8.79 -13.95 -1.60
C VAL A 37 10.12 -13.51 -2.20
N ASN A 38 11.23 -13.98 -1.64
CA ASN A 38 12.56 -13.48 -2.02
C ASN A 38 13.00 -13.91 -3.42
N SER A 39 12.52 -15.05 -3.92
CA SER A 39 12.81 -15.52 -5.29
C SER A 39 12.24 -14.61 -6.37
N LYS A 40 11.17 -13.85 -6.05
CA LYS A 40 10.41 -13.00 -6.99
C LYS A 40 9.82 -13.77 -8.20
N GLN A 41 9.63 -15.08 -8.06
CA GLN A 41 9.09 -15.94 -9.12
C GLN A 41 7.57 -16.13 -9.03
N TYR A 42 6.96 -15.75 -7.91
CA TYR A 42 5.54 -15.92 -7.65
C TYR A 42 4.80 -14.59 -7.70
N THR A 43 3.63 -14.60 -8.33
CA THR A 43 2.69 -13.47 -8.25
C THR A 43 2.02 -13.42 -6.87
N THR A 44 1.47 -12.27 -6.50
CA THR A 44 0.70 -12.12 -5.25
C THR A 44 -0.48 -13.09 -5.14
N GLY A 45 -1.14 -13.37 -6.26
CA GLY A 45 -2.22 -14.36 -6.34
C GLY A 45 -1.73 -15.79 -6.03
N GLN A 46 -0.58 -16.19 -6.59
CA GLN A 46 0.04 -17.49 -6.31
C GLN A 46 0.48 -17.60 -4.85
N ILE A 47 1.09 -16.55 -4.29
CA ILE A 47 1.47 -16.53 -2.87
C ILE A 47 0.22 -16.65 -2.00
N ASN A 48 -0.85 -15.93 -2.28
CA ASN A 48 -2.10 -16.04 -1.53
C ASN A 48 -2.68 -17.46 -1.55
N ALA A 49 -2.63 -18.13 -2.71
CA ALA A 49 -3.06 -19.52 -2.82
C ALA A 49 -2.19 -20.49 -1.99
N LEU A 50 -0.87 -20.28 -1.97
CA LEU A 50 0.07 -21.08 -1.18
C LEU A 50 -0.07 -20.85 0.34
N LEU A 51 -0.44 -19.64 0.76
CA LEU A 51 -0.69 -19.33 2.16
C LEU A 51 -1.91 -20.09 2.72
N GLY A 52 -2.90 -20.37 1.90
CA GLY A 52 -4.08 -21.16 2.26
C GLY A 52 -5.00 -20.52 3.30
N THR A 53 -4.77 -19.26 3.68
CA THR A 53 -5.56 -18.51 4.65
C THR A 53 -5.69 -17.04 4.30
N ASN A 54 -6.79 -16.43 4.74
CA ASN A 54 -7.01 -14.97 4.66
C ASN A 54 -6.88 -14.29 6.04
N THR A 55 -6.50 -15.03 7.07
CA THR A 55 -6.47 -14.57 8.45
C THR A 55 -5.06 -14.21 8.87
N THR A 56 -4.78 -12.94 9.16
CA THR A 56 -3.45 -12.46 9.55
C THR A 56 -2.88 -13.16 10.77
N SER A 57 -3.71 -13.51 11.75
CA SER A 57 -3.27 -14.23 12.95
C SER A 57 -2.77 -15.65 12.69
N GLU A 58 -3.09 -16.24 11.54
CA GLU A 58 -2.57 -17.54 11.13
C GLU A 58 -1.21 -17.43 10.42
N LEU A 59 -0.86 -16.23 9.97
CA LEU A 59 0.41 -15.95 9.32
C LEU A 59 1.52 -15.60 10.32
N LEU A 60 1.17 -15.24 11.54
CA LEU A 60 2.07 -14.73 12.56
C LEU A 60 2.08 -15.64 13.79
N THR A 61 3.19 -15.62 14.52
CA THR A 61 3.24 -16.19 15.87
C THR A 61 2.55 -15.25 16.86
N GLN A 62 2.35 -15.74 18.10
CA GLN A 62 1.88 -14.88 19.19
C GLN A 62 2.79 -13.66 19.38
N LYS A 63 4.12 -13.83 19.29
CA LYS A 63 5.08 -12.73 19.35
C LYS A 63 4.92 -11.75 18.19
N GLY A 64 4.65 -12.25 16.98
CA GLY A 64 4.38 -11.42 15.81
C GLY A 64 3.10 -10.61 15.89
N MET A 65 2.13 -11.06 16.69
CA MET A 65 0.90 -10.32 17.00
C MET A 65 1.04 -9.37 18.19
N ASP A 66 2.09 -9.52 18.99
CA ASP A 66 2.34 -8.68 20.18
C ASP A 66 3.03 -7.37 19.79
N ARG A 67 2.27 -6.28 19.79
CA ARG A 67 2.75 -4.92 19.50
C ARG A 67 3.78 -4.40 20.50
N THR A 68 3.92 -5.03 21.66
CA THR A 68 4.88 -4.63 22.71
C THR A 68 6.22 -5.34 22.54
N SER A 69 6.30 -6.39 21.72
CA SER A 69 7.55 -7.08 21.44
C SER A 69 8.54 -6.14 20.73
N ARG A 70 9.84 -6.29 21.04
CA ARG A 70 10.90 -5.45 20.46
C ARG A 70 10.89 -5.49 18.93
N GLU A 71 10.78 -6.65 18.34
CA GLU A 71 10.86 -6.85 16.90
C GLU A 71 9.66 -6.20 16.18
N VAL A 72 8.46 -6.38 16.72
CA VAL A 72 7.25 -5.73 16.17
C VAL A 72 7.32 -4.21 16.33
N SER A 73 7.85 -3.72 17.46
CA SER A 73 8.07 -2.28 17.67
C SER A 73 9.05 -1.69 16.65
N LEU A 74 10.15 -2.40 16.33
CA LEU A 74 11.10 -1.98 15.28
C LEU A 74 10.45 -1.92 13.89
N LEU A 75 9.60 -2.91 13.55
CA LEU A 75 8.84 -2.91 12.30
C LEU A 75 7.87 -1.71 12.23
N TYR A 76 7.13 -1.44 13.30
CA TYR A 76 6.24 -0.27 13.36
C TYR A 76 6.99 1.05 13.23
N GLN A 77 8.15 1.17 13.88
CA GLN A 77 9.00 2.36 13.75
C GLN A 77 9.47 2.55 12.30
N ALA A 78 9.93 1.49 11.66
CA ALA A 78 10.35 1.54 10.25
C ALA A 78 9.17 1.92 9.33
N MET A 79 7.99 1.34 9.54
CA MET A 79 6.78 1.71 8.79
C MET A 79 6.42 3.18 8.99
N THR A 80 6.50 3.68 10.23
CA THR A 80 6.25 5.09 10.56
C THR A 80 7.26 6.00 9.86
N ASN A 81 8.53 5.64 9.89
CA ASN A 81 9.60 6.41 9.24
C ASN A 81 9.49 6.40 7.71
N ASN A 82 8.91 5.35 7.12
CA ASN A 82 8.66 5.28 5.68
C ASN A 82 7.32 5.88 5.25
N SER A 83 6.50 6.32 6.19
CA SER A 83 5.21 6.94 5.87
C SER A 83 5.37 8.36 5.36
N ILE A 84 4.87 8.64 4.18
CA ILE A 84 4.83 9.99 3.59
C ILE A 84 4.05 10.99 4.47
N LEU A 85 3.22 10.49 5.39
CA LEU A 85 2.44 11.33 6.31
C LEU A 85 3.23 11.74 7.56
N THR A 86 4.39 11.13 7.83
CA THR A 86 5.21 11.44 9.02
C THR A 86 6.00 12.73 8.83
N TYR A 87 6.44 13.01 7.62
CA TYR A 87 7.27 14.18 7.32
C TYR A 87 6.45 15.45 7.13
N SER A 88 7.08 16.61 7.32
CA SER A 88 6.50 17.94 7.03
C SER A 88 6.42 18.24 5.53
N TRP A 89 6.63 17.24 4.71
CA TRP A 89 6.58 17.35 3.26
C TRP A 89 5.15 17.55 2.74
N THR A 90 5.04 18.36 1.71
CA THR A 90 3.80 18.62 0.98
C THR A 90 4.09 18.50 -0.52
N PRO A 91 3.22 17.86 -1.32
CA PRO A 91 3.37 17.82 -2.77
C PRO A 91 3.48 19.22 -3.37
N GLN A 92 4.51 19.45 -4.21
CA GLN A 92 4.70 20.71 -4.92
C GLN A 92 4.08 20.67 -6.32
N ALA A 93 4.09 19.52 -6.96
CA ALA A 93 3.41 19.30 -8.23
C ALA A 93 1.90 19.10 -8.02
N PRO A 94 1.07 19.38 -9.05
CA PRO A 94 -0.32 18.96 -9.06
C PRO A 94 -0.45 17.45 -8.85
N VAL A 95 -1.39 17.04 -7.99
CA VAL A 95 -1.65 15.63 -7.68
C VAL A 95 -3.13 15.34 -7.88
N PHE A 96 -3.44 14.28 -8.60
CA PHE A 96 -4.78 13.70 -8.63
C PHE A 96 -4.80 12.44 -7.78
N MET A 97 -5.70 12.39 -6.79
CA MET A 97 -5.84 11.27 -5.87
C MET A 97 -7.28 10.74 -5.91
N MET A 98 -7.43 9.49 -6.30
CA MET A 98 -8.72 8.78 -6.31
C MET A 98 -8.69 7.62 -5.32
N HIS A 99 -9.77 7.42 -4.57
CA HIS A 99 -9.92 6.28 -3.66
C HIS A 99 -11.37 5.91 -3.46
N SER A 100 -11.66 4.60 -3.43
CA SER A 100 -12.99 4.13 -3.08
C SER A 100 -13.17 4.00 -1.58
N ILE A 101 -14.35 4.37 -1.09
CA ILE A 101 -14.79 4.07 0.28
C ILE A 101 -15.00 2.55 0.46
N ASP A 102 -15.30 1.85 -0.64
CA ASP A 102 -15.54 0.40 -0.68
C ASP A 102 -14.27 -0.40 -1.01
N ASP A 103 -13.07 0.20 -0.94
CA ASP A 103 -11.82 -0.48 -1.25
C ASP A 103 -11.59 -1.65 -0.28
N ASP A 104 -11.51 -2.87 -0.84
CA ASP A 104 -11.39 -4.13 -0.12
C ASP A 104 -9.93 -4.55 0.14
N VAL A 105 -8.96 -3.76 -0.33
CA VAL A 105 -7.52 -4.03 -0.20
C VAL A 105 -6.83 -2.96 0.65
N VAL A 106 -7.08 -1.69 0.36
CA VAL A 106 -6.45 -0.55 1.05
C VAL A 106 -7.51 0.26 1.80
N PRO A 107 -7.42 0.35 3.14
CA PRO A 107 -8.40 1.11 3.92
C PRO A 107 -8.51 2.57 3.47
N TYR A 108 -9.73 3.04 3.26
CA TYR A 108 -10.03 4.43 2.86
C TYR A 108 -9.43 5.48 3.80
N GLU A 109 -9.27 5.15 5.08
CA GLU A 109 -8.67 6.02 6.09
C GLU A 109 -7.26 6.50 5.70
N ASN A 110 -6.52 5.74 4.90
CA ASN A 110 -5.20 6.15 4.41
C ASN A 110 -5.32 7.38 3.51
N ALA A 111 -6.27 7.38 2.58
CA ALA A 111 -6.54 8.51 1.69
C ALA A 111 -7.13 9.71 2.45
N ALA A 112 -8.03 9.47 3.40
CA ALA A 112 -8.60 10.50 4.24
C ALA A 112 -7.53 11.21 5.10
N ARG A 113 -6.57 10.47 5.64
CA ARG A 113 -5.43 11.02 6.38
C ARG A 113 -4.52 11.85 5.47
N ALA A 114 -4.23 11.39 4.25
CA ALA A 114 -3.45 12.14 3.27
C ALA A 114 -4.14 13.47 2.92
N LYS A 115 -5.44 13.45 2.65
CA LYS A 115 -6.25 14.67 2.43
C LYS A 115 -6.20 15.63 3.61
N SER A 116 -6.27 15.11 4.82
CA SER A 116 -6.19 15.93 6.03
C SER A 116 -4.81 16.54 6.23
N LYS A 117 -3.74 15.78 5.94
CA LYS A 117 -2.34 16.20 6.07
C LYS A 117 -1.99 17.29 5.08
N TRP A 118 -2.40 17.15 3.83
CA TRP A 118 -2.00 18.03 2.72
C TRP A 118 -3.06 19.09 2.40
N LYS A 119 -3.70 19.65 3.42
CA LYS A 119 -4.62 20.78 3.24
C LYS A 119 -3.89 21.97 2.61
N GLY A 120 -4.49 22.51 1.53
CA GLY A 120 -3.93 23.66 0.81
C GLY A 120 -2.86 23.32 -0.24
N ALA A 121 -2.49 22.05 -0.40
CA ALA A 121 -1.69 21.61 -1.53
C ALA A 121 -2.53 21.59 -2.83
N ASN A 122 -1.88 21.67 -3.98
CA ASN A 122 -2.54 21.54 -5.28
C ASN A 122 -2.91 20.07 -5.55
N ILE A 123 -3.94 19.58 -4.82
CA ILE A 123 -4.40 18.19 -4.91
C ILE A 123 -5.87 18.17 -5.22
N GLN A 124 -6.22 17.50 -6.31
CA GLN A 124 -7.59 17.15 -6.65
C GLN A 124 -7.94 15.78 -6.04
N TYR A 125 -8.99 15.73 -5.24
CA TYR A 125 -9.45 14.49 -4.59
C TYR A 125 -10.76 14.02 -5.22
N SER A 126 -10.81 12.73 -5.59
CA SER A 126 -12.00 12.03 -6.03
C SER A 126 -12.25 10.82 -5.12
N PHE A 127 -13.08 11.01 -4.09
CA PHE A 127 -13.41 9.99 -3.12
C PHE A 127 -14.90 9.67 -3.18
N GLY A 128 -15.23 8.38 -3.27
CA GLY A 128 -16.61 7.94 -3.42
C GLY A 128 -16.77 6.42 -3.38
N HIS A 129 -17.95 5.95 -3.70
CA HIS A 129 -18.27 4.53 -3.83
C HIS A 129 -18.01 4.07 -5.27
N PHE A 130 -16.78 3.66 -5.57
CA PHE A 130 -16.34 3.26 -6.91
C PHE A 130 -16.22 1.74 -7.07
N GLY A 131 -16.65 0.97 -6.06
CA GLY A 131 -16.42 -0.46 -5.97
C GLY A 131 -15.08 -0.80 -5.32
N GLY A 132 -14.66 -2.07 -5.41
CA GLY A 132 -13.41 -2.53 -4.82
C GLY A 132 -12.15 -1.95 -5.46
N HIS A 133 -10.99 -2.31 -4.94
CA HIS A 133 -9.69 -1.79 -5.34
C HIS A 133 -9.44 -1.84 -6.86
N ALA A 134 -9.64 -3.00 -7.48
CA ALA A 134 -9.40 -3.18 -8.91
C ALA A 134 -10.32 -2.29 -9.79
N ALA A 135 -11.60 -2.15 -9.41
CA ALA A 135 -12.54 -1.29 -10.14
C ALA A 135 -12.12 0.18 -10.04
N THR A 136 -11.69 0.62 -8.87
CA THR A 136 -11.18 1.98 -8.63
C THR A 136 -9.92 2.25 -9.45
N CYS A 137 -8.99 1.30 -9.55
CA CYS A 137 -7.79 1.44 -10.39
C CYS A 137 -8.15 1.64 -11.88
N MET A 138 -9.14 0.93 -12.40
CA MET A 138 -9.59 1.11 -13.79
C MET A 138 -10.21 2.50 -14.03
N LEU A 139 -11.06 2.94 -13.11
CA LEU A 139 -11.65 4.29 -13.17
C LEU A 139 -10.59 5.39 -13.05
N PHE A 140 -9.57 5.19 -12.21
CA PHE A 140 -8.45 6.12 -12.09
C PHE A 140 -7.71 6.27 -13.43
N ILE A 141 -7.40 5.17 -14.11
CA ILE A 141 -6.71 5.20 -15.41
C ILE A 141 -7.55 6.00 -16.42
N LEU A 142 -8.85 5.75 -16.50
CA LEU A 142 -9.76 6.48 -17.40
C LEU A 142 -9.83 7.98 -17.06
N ALA A 143 -9.91 8.33 -15.78
CA ALA A 143 -9.94 9.71 -15.33
C ALA A 143 -8.64 10.46 -15.70
N VAL A 144 -7.47 9.84 -15.48
CA VAL A 144 -6.19 10.43 -15.83
C VAL A 144 -6.04 10.60 -17.35
N GLN A 145 -6.47 9.62 -18.15
CA GLN A 145 -6.47 9.75 -19.61
C GLN A 145 -7.34 10.93 -20.07
N THR A 146 -8.52 11.11 -19.48
CA THR A 146 -9.39 12.24 -19.79
C THR A 146 -8.76 13.57 -19.42
N LEU A 147 -8.11 13.67 -18.26
CA LEU A 147 -7.40 14.89 -17.85
C LEU A 147 -6.26 15.25 -18.82
N LEU A 148 -5.43 14.27 -19.21
CA LEU A 148 -4.32 14.48 -20.13
C LEU A 148 -4.80 14.91 -21.52
N ILE A 149 -5.89 14.31 -22.05
CA ILE A 149 -6.46 14.69 -23.33
C ILE A 149 -6.98 16.14 -23.30
N ASN A 150 -7.62 16.53 -22.20
CA ASN A 150 -8.12 17.90 -22.05
C ASN A 150 -7.01 18.93 -21.97
N GLU A 151 -5.91 18.64 -21.23
CA GLU A 151 -4.72 19.51 -21.17
C GLU A 151 -4.07 19.68 -22.54
N GLU A 152 -3.90 18.59 -23.30
CA GLU A 152 -3.35 18.66 -24.67
C GLU A 152 -4.26 19.46 -25.61
N ALA A 153 -5.59 19.37 -25.46
CA ALA A 153 -6.54 20.15 -26.26
C ALA A 153 -6.47 21.65 -25.93
N GLU A 154 -6.30 22.01 -24.65
CA GLU A 154 -6.14 23.38 -24.20
C GLU A 154 -4.83 24.00 -24.73
N GLU A 155 -3.71 23.26 -24.64
CA GLU A 155 -2.41 23.73 -25.13
C GLU A 155 -2.38 23.92 -26.66
N ASN A 156 -3.11 23.08 -27.42
CA ASN A 156 -3.16 23.14 -28.88
C ASN A 156 -4.22 24.11 -29.43
N GLY A 157 -5.02 24.76 -28.58
CA GLY A 157 -6.05 25.71 -28.98
C GLY A 157 -7.19 25.15 -29.82
N ASN A 158 -7.35 23.84 -29.82
CA ASN A 158 -8.41 23.13 -30.56
C ASN A 158 -9.67 23.00 -29.68
N TYR A 159 -10.42 24.08 -29.56
CA TYR A 159 -11.84 24.01 -29.18
C TYR A 159 -12.69 23.97 -30.46
N ASP A 160 -12.80 22.80 -31.06
CA ASP A 160 -13.90 22.54 -31.98
C ASP A 160 -15.08 21.97 -31.18
N PHE A 161 -16.12 22.81 -31.01
CA PHE A 161 -17.43 22.45 -30.50
C PHE A 161 -18.29 21.87 -31.59
#